data_7ff204d9e6e4be3595a8bbfdd95b9090
#
_entry.id   7ff204d9e6e4be3595a8bbfdd95b9090
#
_cell.length_a   1.000
_cell.length_b   1.000
_cell.length_c   1.000
_cell.angle_alpha   90.00
_cell.angle_beta   90.00
_cell.angle_gamma   90.00
#
_symmetry.space_group_name_H-M   'P 1'
#
loop_
_entity.id
_entity.type
_entity.pdbx_description
1 polymer ?
#
loop_
_entity_poly.entity_id
_entity_poly.type
_entity_poly.pdbx_seq_one_letter_code
_entity_poly.pdbx_strand_id
1 'polypeptide(L)'
;NAGLRYDKHNFIGKEGEKRITGLGFSTTAGDTIFAARGGLVTEVVDNSASTSENTSFHSTENYLEVFHKDGTFARYKLFQNEGIFVSPGEEVIPGQPLGIIGGENYKQGSHLRFSIYCPDRPDHSYVPDFYLSPEETGKPEERVMYKSWHPVEIIMKEMSKKEKKKFLSKE
;
A
#
# COMPACT_ATOMS: atom_id res chain seq x y z
N ASN A 1 6.02 15.53 -2.43
CA ASN A 1 6.08 14.76 -3.69
C ASN A 1 7.25 13.78 -3.62
N ALA A 2 7.15 12.78 -2.74
CA ALA A 2 8.16 11.74 -2.64
C ALA A 2 8.12 10.89 -3.90
N GLY A 3 9.25 10.75 -4.56
CA GLY A 3 9.42 9.75 -5.60
C GLY A 3 9.43 8.38 -4.93
N LEU A 4 8.60 7.47 -5.40
CA LEU A 4 8.59 6.11 -4.91
C LEU A 4 9.65 5.30 -5.65
N ARG A 5 10.54 4.65 -4.89
CA ARG A 5 11.54 3.74 -5.43
C ARG A 5 11.04 2.31 -5.27
N TYR A 6 11.10 1.53 -6.32
CA TYR A 6 10.66 0.14 -6.31
C TYR A 6 11.82 -0.78 -5.98
N ASP A 7 11.62 -1.62 -4.95
CA ASP A 7 12.51 -2.74 -4.66
C ASP A 7 11.67 -4.01 -4.48
N LYS A 8 12.01 -5.04 -5.23
CA LYS A 8 11.35 -6.34 -5.11
C LYS A 8 11.99 -7.13 -3.98
N HIS A 9 11.27 -7.30 -2.88
CA HIS A 9 11.70 -8.10 -1.74
C HIS A 9 11.03 -9.47 -1.76
N ASN A 10 11.81 -10.53 -1.88
CA ASN A 10 11.36 -11.87 -1.59
C ASN A 10 11.53 -12.10 -0.08
N PHE A 11 10.44 -12.17 0.65
CA PHE A 11 10.46 -12.54 2.04
C PHE A 11 10.52 -14.06 2.16
N ILE A 12 11.54 -14.54 2.83
CA ILE A 12 11.61 -15.93 3.26
C ILE A 12 11.17 -15.91 4.71
N GLY A 13 9.97 -16.44 4.99
CA GLY A 13 9.52 -16.69 6.34
C GLY A 13 10.43 -17.68 7.07
N LYS A 14 10.15 -17.93 8.36
CA LYS A 14 10.79 -19.04 9.08
C LYS A 14 10.58 -20.35 8.35
N GLU A 15 11.46 -21.32 8.60
CA GLU A 15 11.39 -22.66 8.02
C GLU A 15 9.97 -23.21 8.11
N GLY A 16 9.36 -23.53 6.96
CA GLY A 16 7.94 -23.93 6.85
C GLY A 16 6.93 -22.86 6.48
N GLU A 17 7.30 -21.58 6.49
CA GLU A 17 6.42 -20.51 6.01
C GLU A 17 6.54 -20.31 4.51
N LYS A 18 5.39 -20.02 3.89
CA LYS A 18 5.32 -19.78 2.45
C LYS A 18 5.93 -18.41 2.11
N ARG A 19 6.53 -18.32 0.94
CA ARG A 19 7.12 -17.06 0.44
C ARG A 19 6.00 -16.06 0.13
N ILE A 20 6.02 -14.92 0.78
CA ILE A 20 5.17 -13.79 0.44
C ILE A 20 6.01 -12.82 -0.39
N THR A 21 5.60 -12.59 -1.62
CA THR A 21 6.23 -11.58 -2.47
C THR A 21 5.51 -10.26 -2.26
N GLY A 22 6.21 -9.28 -1.70
CA GLY A 22 5.74 -7.90 -1.59
C GLY A 22 6.54 -6.98 -2.50
N LEU A 23 6.01 -5.80 -2.73
CA LEU A 23 6.68 -4.70 -3.41
C LEU A 23 7.21 -3.74 -2.36
N GLY A 24 8.50 -3.41 -2.42
CA GLY A 24 9.10 -2.39 -1.58
C GLY A 24 9.22 -1.07 -2.33
N PHE A 25 8.73 0.01 -1.73
CA PHE A 25 8.88 1.36 -2.28
C PHE A 25 9.65 2.19 -1.27
N SER A 26 10.88 2.59 -1.60
CA SER A 26 11.66 3.47 -0.74
C SER A 26 10.98 4.84 -0.61
N THR A 27 10.87 5.30 0.61
CA THR A 27 10.21 6.56 0.96
C THR A 27 11.12 7.36 1.91
N THR A 28 10.71 8.56 2.25
CA THR A 28 11.27 9.30 3.37
C THR A 28 10.37 9.08 4.60
N ALA A 29 10.97 8.94 5.78
CA ALA A 29 10.18 8.87 7.01
C ALA A 29 9.28 10.10 7.14
N GLY A 30 8.03 9.89 7.49
CA GLY A 30 7.01 10.94 7.53
C GLY A 30 6.27 11.18 6.22
N ASP A 31 6.63 10.50 5.12
CA ASP A 31 5.87 10.58 3.88
C ASP A 31 4.45 10.02 4.04
N THR A 32 3.49 10.66 3.39
CA THR A 32 2.12 10.19 3.34
C THR A 32 1.95 9.09 2.30
N ILE A 33 1.35 8.00 2.69
CA ILE A 33 0.97 6.88 1.80
C ILE A 33 -0.47 7.07 1.37
N PHE A 34 -0.71 6.87 0.08
CA PHE A 34 -2.02 7.01 -0.56
C PHE A 34 -2.55 5.66 -1.02
N ALA A 35 -3.88 5.52 -1.04
CA ALA A 35 -4.54 4.34 -1.58
C ALA A 35 -4.21 4.18 -3.08
N ALA A 36 -3.62 3.06 -3.44
CA ALA A 36 -3.32 2.75 -4.84
C ALA A 36 -4.62 2.49 -5.65
N ARG A 37 -5.65 1.98 -4.95
CA ARG A 37 -6.95 1.62 -5.54
C ARG A 37 -8.06 1.80 -4.50
N GLY A 38 -9.27 2.04 -4.97
CA GLY A 38 -10.45 2.14 -4.09
C GLY A 38 -10.88 0.79 -3.52
N GLY A 39 -11.47 0.82 -2.32
CA GLY A 39 -11.96 -0.38 -1.65
C GLY A 39 -12.43 -0.12 -0.24
N LEU A 40 -12.71 -1.19 0.48
CA LEU A 40 -13.15 -1.19 1.87
C LEU A 40 -11.95 -1.51 2.77
N VAL A 41 -11.66 -0.68 3.76
CA VAL A 41 -10.66 -0.98 4.80
C VAL A 41 -11.21 -2.12 5.67
N THR A 42 -10.51 -3.24 5.70
CA THR A 42 -10.92 -4.44 6.44
C THR A 42 -10.19 -4.60 7.76
N GLU A 43 -8.94 -4.18 7.82
CA GLU A 43 -8.10 -4.34 9.00
C GLU A 43 -7.15 -3.15 9.16
N VAL A 44 -6.94 -2.73 10.40
CA VAL A 44 -5.95 -1.72 10.77
C VAL A 44 -5.24 -2.19 12.04
N VAL A 45 -3.91 -2.22 12.01
CA VAL A 45 -3.04 -2.42 13.16
C VAL A 45 -2.11 -1.22 13.25
N ASP A 46 -2.30 -0.40 14.28
CA ASP A 46 -1.65 0.92 14.41
C ASP A 46 -1.10 1.21 15.80
N ASN A 47 -0.89 0.18 16.60
CA ASN A 47 -0.47 0.30 17.99
C ASN A 47 0.89 -0.31 18.29
N SER A 48 1.66 -0.62 17.24
CA SER A 48 2.97 -1.18 17.41
C SER A 48 4.02 -0.07 17.44
N ALA A 49 4.60 0.13 18.60
CA ALA A 49 5.80 0.94 18.77
C ALA A 49 7.03 0.17 18.26
N SER A 50 7.04 -0.23 16.98
CA SER A 50 8.17 -0.96 16.42
C SER A 50 9.36 -0.03 16.24
N THR A 51 10.10 0.17 17.31
CA THR A 51 11.43 0.75 17.34
C THR A 51 12.48 -0.31 17.00
N SER A 52 12.17 -1.28 16.16
CA SER A 52 13.00 -2.44 16.10
C SER A 52 14.17 -2.26 15.16
N GLU A 53 15.34 -2.26 15.75
CA GLU A 53 16.58 -2.76 15.15
C GLU A 53 16.41 -4.19 14.58
N ASN A 54 15.33 -4.86 14.91
CA ASN A 54 14.98 -6.20 14.47
C ASN A 54 14.18 -6.16 13.19
N THR A 55 14.88 -6.27 12.09
CA THR A 55 14.38 -6.51 10.73
C THR A 55 13.79 -7.91 10.52
N SER A 56 13.42 -8.62 11.56
CA SER A 56 12.74 -9.90 11.39
C SER A 56 11.27 -9.66 11.11
N PHE A 57 10.81 -10.21 10.01
CA PHE A 57 9.47 -10.12 9.43
C PHE A 57 8.31 -10.54 10.32
N HIS A 58 8.51 -10.79 11.57
CA HIS A 58 7.62 -11.57 12.42
C HIS A 58 6.92 -10.81 13.53
N SER A 59 7.20 -9.54 13.70
CA SER A 59 6.60 -8.84 14.83
C SER A 59 6.06 -7.50 14.44
N THR A 60 4.82 -7.29 14.77
CA THR A 60 4.27 -6.00 15.16
C THR A 60 4.50 -4.85 14.16
N GLU A 61 4.38 -5.13 12.87
CA GLU A 61 4.36 -4.08 11.87
C GLU A 61 2.98 -3.41 11.87
N ASN A 62 2.94 -2.09 11.93
CA ASN A 62 1.72 -1.37 11.68
C ASN A 62 1.32 -1.52 10.21
N TYR A 63 0.07 -1.89 9.99
CA TYR A 63 -0.44 -2.12 8.63
C TYR A 63 -1.92 -1.82 8.52
N LEU A 64 -2.36 -1.64 7.30
CA LEU A 64 -3.77 -1.66 6.96
C LEU A 64 -4.02 -2.54 5.75
N GLU A 65 -5.26 -3.00 5.64
CA GLU A 65 -5.71 -3.84 4.56
C GLU A 65 -6.96 -3.28 3.91
N VAL A 66 -6.97 -3.28 2.58
CA VAL A 66 -8.07 -2.79 1.76
C VAL A 66 -8.58 -3.92 0.86
N PHE A 67 -9.86 -4.24 0.98
CA PHE A 67 -10.57 -5.17 0.11
C PHE A 67 -11.09 -4.46 -1.14
N HIS A 68 -10.78 -4.97 -2.31
CA HIS A 68 -11.20 -4.41 -3.60
C HIS A 68 -12.42 -5.12 -4.19
N LYS A 69 -13.16 -4.43 -5.07
CA LYS A 69 -14.38 -4.97 -5.73
C LYS A 69 -14.15 -6.24 -6.55
N ASP A 70 -12.92 -6.53 -6.96
CA ASP A 70 -12.57 -7.75 -7.70
C ASP A 70 -12.22 -8.95 -6.82
N GLY A 71 -12.37 -8.82 -5.50
CA GLY A 71 -12.08 -9.87 -4.52
C GLY A 71 -10.62 -9.93 -4.08
N THR A 72 -9.75 -9.01 -4.51
CA THR A 72 -8.37 -8.92 -4.04
C THR A 72 -8.26 -8.09 -2.77
N PHE A 73 -7.21 -8.35 -2.00
CA PHE A 73 -6.79 -7.54 -0.86
C PHE A 73 -5.47 -6.86 -1.17
N ALA A 74 -5.37 -5.58 -0.82
CA ALA A 74 -4.11 -4.86 -0.78
C ALA A 74 -3.70 -4.62 0.67
N ARG A 75 -2.49 -5.02 1.03
CA ARG A 75 -1.92 -4.78 2.35
C ARG A 75 -0.77 -3.80 2.26
N TYR A 76 -0.88 -2.73 3.04
CA TYR A 76 0.11 -1.67 3.18
C TYR A 76 0.75 -1.80 4.56
N LYS A 77 2.07 -1.86 4.66
CA LYS A 77 2.79 -2.08 5.90
C LYS A 77 3.86 -1.04 6.15
N LEU A 78 4.30 -0.97 7.40
CA LEU A 78 5.36 -0.11 7.92
C LEU A 78 4.91 1.33 8.16
N PHE A 79 3.65 1.51 8.52
CA PHE A 79 3.18 2.80 9.02
C PHE A 79 3.83 3.17 10.36
N GLN A 80 3.92 4.45 10.61
CA GLN A 80 4.28 5.00 11.92
C GLN A 80 3.26 4.55 12.97
N ASN A 81 3.68 4.43 14.22
CA ASN A 81 2.76 4.19 15.35
C ASN A 81 1.74 5.32 15.44
N GLU A 82 0.46 4.97 15.55
CA GLU A 82 -0.67 5.93 15.54
C GLU A 82 -0.70 6.83 14.30
N GLY A 83 -0.14 6.34 13.19
CA GLY A 83 0.01 7.09 11.94
C GLY A 83 -0.99 6.74 10.85
N ILE A 84 -1.95 5.84 11.08
CA ILE A 84 -2.98 5.47 10.11
C ILE A 84 -4.21 6.37 10.26
N PHE A 85 -4.69 6.92 9.14
CA PHE A 85 -5.77 7.92 9.11
C PHE A 85 -7.16 7.33 8.89
N VAL A 86 -7.25 6.06 8.54
CA VAL A 86 -8.50 5.39 8.17
C VAL A 86 -8.83 4.28 9.16
N SER A 87 -10.10 3.90 9.23
CA SER A 87 -10.59 2.89 10.16
C SER A 87 -11.23 1.70 9.44
N PRO A 88 -11.25 0.50 10.04
CA PRO A 88 -12.00 -0.63 9.49
C PRO A 88 -13.47 -0.26 9.23
N GLY A 89 -13.98 -0.66 8.06
CA GLY A 89 -15.32 -0.31 7.57
C GLY A 89 -15.39 0.99 6.77
N GLU A 90 -14.31 1.75 6.66
CA GLU A 90 -14.24 2.94 5.81
C GLU A 90 -14.01 2.57 4.35
N GLU A 91 -14.75 3.20 3.43
CA GLU A 91 -14.49 3.13 2.00
C GLU A 91 -13.45 4.18 1.60
N VAL A 92 -12.39 3.75 0.94
CA VAL A 92 -11.34 4.61 0.41
C VAL A 92 -11.38 4.68 -1.11
N ILE A 93 -10.96 5.80 -1.66
CA ILE A 93 -10.82 6.02 -3.11
C ILE A 93 -9.34 6.09 -3.48
N PRO A 94 -8.96 5.83 -4.76
CA PRO A 94 -7.58 5.97 -5.21
C PRO A 94 -7.07 7.39 -4.91
N GLY A 95 -5.84 7.49 -4.38
CA GLY A 95 -5.25 8.77 -4.00
C GLY A 95 -5.69 9.33 -2.65
N GLN A 96 -6.57 8.68 -1.93
CA GLN A 96 -6.91 9.07 -0.56
C GLN A 96 -5.73 8.81 0.38
N PRO A 97 -5.36 9.76 1.26
CA PRO A 97 -4.34 9.54 2.28
C PRO A 97 -4.74 8.39 3.22
N LEU A 98 -3.84 7.43 3.42
CA LEU A 98 -4.03 6.27 4.29
C LEU A 98 -3.30 6.41 5.62
N GLY A 99 -2.17 7.07 5.63
CA GLY A 99 -1.35 7.20 6.82
C GLY A 99 0.07 7.70 6.52
N ILE A 100 0.88 7.76 7.55
CA ILE A 100 2.27 8.22 7.51
C ILE A 100 3.19 7.00 7.62
N ILE A 101 4.19 6.93 6.74
CA ILE A 101 5.18 5.86 6.77
C ILE A 101 6.14 6.01 7.96
N GLY A 102 6.43 4.91 8.60
CA GLY A 102 7.44 4.80 9.63
C GLY A 102 8.76 4.23 9.09
N GLY A 103 9.51 3.59 9.97
CA GLY A 103 10.64 2.77 9.55
C GLY A 103 11.99 3.49 9.46
N GLU A 104 12.13 4.62 10.13
CA GLU A 104 13.41 5.35 10.25
C GLU A 104 14.56 4.44 10.74
N ASN A 105 14.23 3.48 11.57
CA ASN A 105 15.19 2.56 12.21
C ASN A 105 15.39 1.23 11.46
N TYR A 106 14.74 1.04 10.30
CA TYR A 106 15.00 -0.14 9.51
C TYR A 106 16.35 -0.06 8.80
N LYS A 107 17.10 -1.17 8.79
CA LYS A 107 18.41 -1.23 8.09
C LYS A 107 18.35 -0.84 6.62
N GLN A 108 17.19 -1.02 5.98
CA GLN A 108 16.93 -0.67 4.58
C GLN A 108 16.43 0.76 4.41
N GLY A 109 16.32 1.52 5.50
CA GLY A 109 15.69 2.82 5.50
C GLY A 109 14.17 2.75 5.47
N SER A 110 13.54 3.93 5.48
CA SER A 110 12.09 4.04 5.40
C SER A 110 11.57 3.55 4.05
N HIS A 111 10.59 2.69 4.07
CA HIS A 111 9.99 2.12 2.86
C HIS A 111 8.57 1.61 3.12
N LEU A 112 7.73 1.67 2.09
CA LEU A 112 6.43 1.01 2.10
C LEU A 112 6.60 -0.44 1.64
N ARG A 113 6.00 -1.39 2.36
CA ARG A 113 5.78 -2.75 1.87
C ARG A 113 4.34 -2.91 1.43
N PHE A 114 4.17 -3.22 0.16
CA PHE A 114 2.88 -3.34 -0.48
C PHE A 114 2.71 -4.73 -1.08
N SER A 115 1.58 -5.38 -0.80
CA SER A 115 1.27 -6.68 -1.38
C SER A 115 -0.20 -6.75 -1.78
N ILE A 116 -0.48 -7.46 -2.88
CA ILE A 116 -1.84 -7.78 -3.30
C ILE A 116 -1.98 -9.30 -3.32
N TYR A 117 -3.07 -9.81 -2.76
CA TYR A 117 -3.36 -11.23 -2.71
C TYR A 117 -4.86 -11.53 -2.81
N CYS A 118 -5.20 -12.78 -3.11
CA CYS A 118 -6.57 -13.29 -3.02
C CYS A 118 -6.72 -14.15 -1.76
N PRO A 119 -7.90 -14.15 -1.11
CA PRO A 119 -8.13 -14.91 0.13
C PRO A 119 -7.98 -16.42 -0.04
N ASP A 120 -8.32 -16.96 -1.21
CA ASP A 120 -8.18 -18.38 -1.55
C ASP A 120 -6.72 -18.82 -1.76
N ARG A 121 -5.82 -17.86 -1.95
CA ARG A 121 -4.38 -18.06 -2.13
C ARG A 121 -3.58 -17.00 -1.37
N PRO A 122 -3.70 -16.92 -0.04
CA PRO A 122 -3.07 -15.85 0.76
C PRO A 122 -1.53 -15.89 0.74
N ASP A 123 -0.96 -17.00 0.33
CA ASP A 123 0.48 -17.21 0.16
C ASP A 123 1.01 -16.80 -1.24
N HIS A 124 0.11 -16.40 -2.14
CA HIS A 124 0.47 -15.88 -3.46
C HIS A 124 0.11 -14.40 -3.52
N SER A 125 1.14 -13.57 -3.58
CA SER A 125 0.96 -12.17 -3.90
C SER A 125 1.12 -11.92 -5.39
N TYR A 126 0.36 -10.96 -5.89
CA TYR A 126 0.41 -10.53 -7.28
C TYR A 126 1.21 -9.24 -7.40
N VAL A 127 1.94 -9.10 -8.50
CA VAL A 127 2.50 -7.80 -8.90
C VAL A 127 1.50 -7.17 -9.87
N PRO A 128 0.72 -6.17 -9.46
CA PRO A 128 -0.24 -5.52 -10.34
C PRO A 128 0.46 -4.69 -11.41
N ASP A 129 -0.27 -4.33 -12.45
CA ASP A 129 0.15 -3.25 -13.32
C ASP A 129 -0.22 -1.91 -12.67
N PHE A 130 0.72 -0.97 -12.72
CA PHE A 130 0.55 0.39 -12.23
C PHE A 130 0.41 1.35 -13.40
N TYR A 131 -0.28 2.45 -13.16
CA TYR A 131 -0.16 3.62 -14.01
C TYR A 131 1.19 4.29 -13.73
N LEU A 132 2.17 4.04 -14.59
CA LEU A 132 3.53 4.57 -14.47
C LEU A 132 3.59 6.03 -14.95
N SER A 133 2.73 6.37 -15.90
CA SER A 133 2.50 7.71 -16.43
C SER A 133 1.07 7.82 -16.95
N PRO A 134 0.59 9.01 -17.40
CA PRO A 134 -0.72 9.16 -18.04
C PRO A 134 -0.97 8.21 -19.22
N GLU A 135 0.09 7.82 -19.90
CA GLU A 135 0.06 7.08 -21.16
C GLU A 135 0.58 5.66 -21.03
N GLU A 136 1.16 5.32 -19.87
CA GLU A 136 1.86 4.05 -19.68
C GLU A 136 1.30 3.27 -18.47
N THR A 137 0.99 2.00 -18.72
CA THR A 137 0.60 1.04 -17.69
C THR A 137 1.50 -0.19 -17.76
N GLY A 138 2.03 -0.62 -16.63
CA GLY A 138 2.92 -1.77 -16.60
C GLY A 138 3.47 -2.07 -15.22
N LYS A 139 4.47 -2.96 -15.18
CA LYS A 139 5.20 -3.29 -13.96
C LYS A 139 6.25 -2.22 -13.69
N PRO A 140 6.37 -1.74 -12.44
CA PRO A 140 7.46 -0.84 -12.11
C PRO A 140 8.80 -1.56 -12.25
N GLU A 141 9.80 -0.84 -12.74
CA GLU A 141 11.16 -1.33 -12.86
C GLU A 141 11.96 -1.06 -11.59
N GLU A 142 12.87 -1.98 -11.25
CA GLU A 142 13.75 -1.82 -10.09
C GLU A 142 14.67 -0.60 -10.25
N ARG A 143 14.85 0.15 -9.16
CA ARG A 143 15.72 1.35 -9.07
C ARG A 143 15.27 2.54 -9.92
N VAL A 144 14.05 2.50 -10.46
CA VAL A 144 13.44 3.65 -11.12
C VAL A 144 12.62 4.45 -10.10
N MET A 145 12.69 5.77 -10.19
CA MET A 145 11.92 6.68 -9.34
C MET A 145 10.57 6.96 -9.99
N TYR A 146 9.50 6.61 -9.28
CA TYR A 146 8.12 6.89 -9.70
C TYR A 146 7.50 7.94 -8.81
N LYS A 147 6.68 8.81 -9.39
CA LYS A 147 5.87 9.77 -8.67
C LYS A 147 4.47 9.22 -8.49
N SER A 148 3.96 9.27 -7.27
CA SER A 148 2.55 8.97 -7.03
C SER A 148 1.66 9.91 -7.85
N TRP A 149 0.73 9.35 -8.61
CA TRP A 149 -0.10 10.09 -9.55
C TRP A 149 -1.53 9.54 -9.56
N HIS A 150 -2.51 10.40 -9.24
CA HIS A 150 -3.91 10.03 -9.11
C HIS A 150 -4.80 11.08 -9.81
N PRO A 151 -4.86 11.10 -11.14
CA PRO A 151 -5.74 12.02 -11.84
C PRO A 151 -7.20 11.62 -11.66
N VAL A 152 -8.09 12.60 -11.86
CA VAL A 152 -9.53 12.42 -11.64
C VAL A 152 -10.11 11.25 -12.45
N GLU A 153 -9.62 11.04 -13.66
CA GLU A 153 -10.04 9.94 -14.53
C GLU A 153 -9.72 8.57 -13.90
N ILE A 154 -8.55 8.42 -13.29
CA ILE A 154 -8.14 7.20 -12.61
C ILE A 154 -8.93 7.01 -11.32
N ILE A 155 -9.08 8.07 -10.51
CA ILE A 155 -9.88 8.05 -9.28
C ILE A 155 -11.30 7.58 -9.57
N MET A 156 -11.91 8.09 -10.63
CA MET A 156 -13.29 7.77 -11.00
C MET A 156 -13.44 6.45 -11.77
N LYS A 157 -12.37 5.80 -12.20
CA LYS A 157 -12.43 4.66 -13.13
C LYS A 157 -13.36 3.55 -12.65
N GLU A 158 -13.30 3.21 -11.38
CA GLU A 158 -14.09 2.12 -10.76
C GLU A 158 -15.35 2.60 -10.04
N MET A 159 -15.62 3.89 -10.05
CA MET A 159 -16.80 4.48 -9.43
C MET A 159 -18.06 4.21 -10.25
N SER A 160 -19.15 3.88 -9.58
CA SER A 160 -20.49 3.88 -10.16
C SER A 160 -20.92 5.31 -10.58
N LYS A 161 -21.95 5.42 -11.39
CA LYS A 161 -22.50 6.75 -11.80
C LYS A 161 -22.89 7.63 -10.61
N LYS A 162 -23.42 7.02 -9.54
CA LYS A 162 -23.82 7.72 -8.32
C LYS A 162 -22.60 8.24 -7.55
N GLU A 163 -21.56 7.41 -7.41
CA GLU A 163 -20.31 7.79 -6.76
C GLU A 163 -19.59 8.91 -7.51
N LYS A 164 -19.51 8.82 -8.85
CA LYS A 164 -18.95 9.89 -9.70
C LYS A 164 -19.65 11.22 -9.49
N LYS A 165 -20.98 11.21 -9.49
CA LYS A 165 -21.77 12.44 -9.25
C LYS A 165 -21.49 13.02 -7.87
N LYS A 166 -21.42 12.19 -6.84
CA LYS A 166 -21.10 12.61 -5.46
C LYS A 166 -19.67 13.14 -5.34
N PHE A 167 -18.72 12.52 -6.03
CA PHE A 167 -17.31 12.95 -6.02
C PHE A 167 -17.17 14.34 -6.66
N LEU A 168 -17.70 14.52 -7.88
CA LEU A 168 -17.64 15.79 -8.61
C LEU A 168 -18.43 16.94 -7.96
N SER A 169 -19.36 16.65 -7.05
CA SER A 169 -20.11 17.68 -6.32
C SER A 169 -19.41 18.19 -5.07
N LYS A 170 -18.26 17.62 -4.70
CA LYS A 170 -17.48 18.03 -3.54
C LYS A 170 -16.27 18.91 -3.87
N GLU A 171 -15.96 19.04 -5.16
CA GLU A 171 -15.00 20.00 -5.72
C GLU A 171 -15.68 21.31 -6.05
#